data_6cd2557d0f4476c015d30a95c1054777
#
_entry.id   6cd2557d0f4476c015d30a95c1054777
#
_cell.length_a   1.000
_cell.length_b   1.000
_cell.length_c   1.000
_cell.angle_alpha   90.00
_cell.angle_beta   90.00
_cell.angle_gamma   90.00
#
_symmetry.space_group_name_H-M   'P 1'
#
loop_
_entity.id
_entity.type
_entity.pdbx_description
1 polymer ?
#
loop_
_entity_poly.entity_id
_entity_poly.type
_entity_poly.pdbx_seq_one_letter_code
_entity_poly.pdbx_strand_id
1 'polypeptide(L)'
;MSYLGLNTTTDDHAAKASPADVRRKNRQLIFRLLFPTNQYSRAELGRRTGLSRVAVSDVVGRMLEEGLLRETGQAPSGGKGKRGTLLSIDIDRLRIISIDLTQEHLLHGAVTNLLGQPLRHAEVTLNTGSFVSV
;
A
#
# COMPACT_ATOMS: atom_id res chain seq x y z
N MET A 1 -34.69 19.99 34.21
CA MET A 1 -34.01 19.67 32.95
C MET A 1 -32.75 18.88 33.32
N SER A 2 -32.81 17.56 33.16
CA SER A 2 -31.72 16.64 33.52
C SER A 2 -30.82 16.46 32.30
N TYR A 3 -29.57 16.87 32.42
CA TYR A 3 -28.55 16.54 31.43
C TYR A 3 -28.04 15.11 31.66
N LEU A 4 -28.26 14.28 30.68
CA LEU A 4 -27.70 12.93 30.61
C LEU A 4 -26.17 13.02 30.66
N GLY A 5 -25.58 12.54 31.74
CA GLY A 5 -24.13 12.31 31.84
C GLY A 5 -23.71 11.18 30.89
N LEU A 6 -23.08 11.55 29.81
CA LEU A 6 -22.35 10.59 28.99
C LEU A 6 -21.06 10.23 29.73
N ASN A 7 -21.09 9.10 30.43
CA ASN A 7 -19.87 8.42 30.91
C ASN A 7 -19.09 7.95 29.67
N THR A 8 -18.16 8.78 29.22
CA THR A 8 -17.09 8.32 28.35
C THR A 8 -16.08 7.57 29.21
N THR A 9 -16.35 6.29 29.45
CA THR A 9 -15.30 5.38 29.91
C THR A 9 -14.34 5.23 28.75
N THR A 10 -13.27 6.03 28.80
CA THR A 10 -12.11 5.86 27.94
C THR A 10 -11.43 4.57 28.41
N ASP A 11 -11.81 3.46 27.80
CA ASP A 11 -11.12 2.18 27.97
C ASP A 11 -9.79 2.28 27.23
N ASP A 12 -8.82 2.94 27.87
CA ASP A 12 -7.44 3.06 27.41
C ASP A 12 -6.69 1.75 27.73
N HIS A 13 -7.25 0.64 27.23
CA HIS A 13 -6.49 -0.58 27.06
C HIS A 13 -5.69 -0.39 25.78
N ALA A 14 -4.48 0.17 25.91
CA ALA A 14 -3.43 0.08 24.89
C ALA A 14 -3.21 -1.40 24.58
N ALA A 15 -4.02 -1.93 23.67
CA ALA A 15 -3.96 -3.31 23.23
C ALA A 15 -2.54 -3.55 22.71
N LYS A 16 -1.82 -4.42 23.40
CA LYS A 16 -0.45 -4.80 23.05
C LYS A 16 -0.43 -5.20 21.59
N ALA A 17 0.29 -4.44 20.76
CA ALA A 17 0.30 -4.63 19.31
C ALA A 17 0.62 -6.09 18.97
N SER A 18 -0.27 -6.74 18.23
CA SER A 18 -0.05 -8.13 17.83
C SER A 18 1.15 -8.25 16.88
N PRO A 19 1.80 -9.41 16.77
CA PRO A 19 2.84 -9.61 15.77
C PRO A 19 2.39 -9.30 14.35
N ALA A 20 1.10 -9.49 14.04
CA ALA A 20 0.52 -9.13 12.76
C ALA A 20 0.45 -7.61 12.57
N ASP A 21 0.10 -6.86 13.60
CA ASP A 21 0.06 -5.40 13.55
C ASP A 21 1.45 -4.80 13.37
N VAL A 22 2.45 -5.37 14.05
CA VAL A 22 3.84 -4.94 13.89
C VAL A 22 4.31 -5.18 12.46
N ARG A 23 4.03 -6.36 11.89
CA ARG A 23 4.39 -6.66 10.49
C ARG A 23 3.68 -5.71 9.51
N ARG A 24 2.40 -5.43 9.72
CA ARG A 24 1.63 -4.49 8.90
C ARG A 24 2.22 -3.08 8.95
N LYS A 25 2.58 -2.58 10.14
CA LYS A 25 3.24 -1.27 10.30
C LYS A 25 4.60 -1.23 9.60
N ASN A 26 5.43 -2.25 9.77
CA ASN A 26 6.74 -2.32 9.12
C ASN A 26 6.61 -2.32 7.59
N ARG A 27 5.64 -3.07 7.05
CA ARG A 27 5.31 -3.08 5.61
C ARG A 27 4.90 -1.69 5.12
N GLN A 28 4.04 -1.00 5.86
CA GLN A 28 3.62 0.38 5.51
C GLN A 28 4.80 1.35 5.51
N LEU A 29 5.71 1.24 6.47
CA LEU A 29 6.91 2.10 6.52
C LEU A 29 7.79 1.89 5.28
N ILE A 30 8.09 0.65 4.93
CA ILE A 30 8.90 0.32 3.75
C ILE A 30 8.19 0.76 2.48
N PHE A 31 6.89 0.50 2.34
CA PHE A 31 6.11 0.92 1.19
C PHE A 31 6.16 2.43 1.00
N ARG A 32 5.91 3.21 2.05
CA ARG A 32 5.92 4.69 2.00
C ARG A 32 7.27 5.26 1.59
N LEU A 33 8.37 4.65 2.03
CA LEU A 33 9.71 5.10 1.63
C LEU A 33 10.01 4.84 0.17
N LEU A 34 9.54 3.71 -0.36
CA LEU A 34 9.78 3.33 -1.75
C LEU A 34 8.80 4.00 -2.73
N PHE A 35 7.60 4.33 -2.26
CA PHE A 35 6.58 4.94 -3.12
C PHE A 35 6.89 6.43 -3.40
N PRO A 36 6.66 6.94 -4.59
CA PRO A 36 6.18 6.20 -5.77
C PRO A 36 7.31 5.51 -6.57
N THR A 37 8.53 6.06 -6.58
CA THR A 37 9.60 5.65 -7.50
C THR A 37 10.98 5.60 -6.86
N ASN A 38 11.06 5.72 -5.53
CA ASN A 38 12.33 5.66 -4.83
C ASN A 38 12.92 4.25 -4.89
N GLN A 39 14.24 4.20 -4.82
CA GLN A 39 15.00 2.96 -4.83
C GLN A 39 15.96 2.92 -3.65
N TYR A 40 15.86 1.90 -2.83
CA TYR A 40 16.73 1.72 -1.68
C TYR A 40 17.17 0.26 -1.55
N SER A 41 18.38 0.06 -1.03
CA SER A 41 18.81 -1.27 -0.60
C SER A 41 18.20 -1.63 0.76
N ARG A 42 18.20 -2.94 1.11
CA ARG A 42 17.75 -3.39 2.44
C ARG A 42 18.46 -2.68 3.58
N ALA A 43 19.77 -2.42 3.43
CA ALA A 43 20.56 -1.70 4.43
C ALA A 43 20.07 -0.25 4.59
N GLU A 44 19.77 0.42 3.48
CA GLU A 44 19.24 1.79 3.50
C GLU A 44 17.82 1.85 4.09
N LEU A 45 16.97 0.89 3.74
CA LEU A 45 15.64 0.76 4.34
C LEU A 45 15.73 0.61 5.87
N GLY A 46 16.66 -0.22 6.37
CA GLY A 46 16.87 -0.36 7.80
C GLY A 46 17.29 0.95 8.47
N ARG A 47 18.24 1.68 7.87
CA ARG A 47 18.67 2.98 8.39
C ARG A 47 17.55 4.01 8.45
N ARG A 48 16.73 4.08 7.40
CA ARG A 48 15.66 5.08 7.29
C ARG A 48 14.44 4.76 8.14
N THR A 49 14.14 3.48 8.34
CA THR A 49 12.97 3.05 9.12
C THR A 49 13.28 2.80 10.59
N GLY A 50 14.55 2.63 10.96
CA GLY A 50 14.95 2.15 12.29
C GLY A 50 14.66 0.67 12.52
N LEU A 51 14.24 -0.09 11.50
CA LEU A 51 13.96 -1.51 11.61
C LEU A 51 15.25 -2.33 11.66
N SER A 52 15.22 -3.42 12.41
CA SER A 52 16.32 -4.37 12.43
C SER A 52 16.52 -5.03 11.06
N ARG A 53 17.73 -5.52 10.81
CA ARG A 53 18.08 -6.21 9.55
C ARG A 53 17.16 -7.41 9.28
N VAL A 54 16.79 -8.14 10.33
CA VAL A 54 15.89 -9.29 10.25
C VAL A 54 14.48 -8.84 9.85
N ALA A 55 13.95 -7.80 10.50
CA ALA A 55 12.63 -7.26 10.20
C ALA A 55 12.52 -6.73 8.76
N VAL A 56 13.55 -6.01 8.28
CA VAL A 56 13.59 -5.56 6.88
C VAL A 56 13.62 -6.75 5.93
N SER A 57 14.44 -7.76 6.20
CA SER A 57 14.57 -8.93 5.33
C SER A 57 13.26 -9.73 5.25
N ASP A 58 12.57 -9.94 6.37
CA ASP A 58 11.28 -10.64 6.39
C ASP A 58 10.22 -9.87 5.59
N VAL A 59 10.07 -8.57 5.84
CA VAL A 59 9.06 -7.75 5.16
C VAL A 59 9.36 -7.65 3.67
N VAL A 60 10.60 -7.34 3.29
CA VAL A 60 11.00 -7.22 1.88
C VAL A 60 10.84 -8.56 1.15
N GLY A 61 11.21 -9.68 1.77
CA GLY A 61 11.04 -11.02 1.20
C GLY A 61 9.58 -11.27 0.80
N ARG A 62 8.65 -11.05 1.73
CA ARG A 62 7.21 -11.19 1.46
C ARG A 62 6.70 -10.26 0.38
N MET A 63 7.13 -8.99 0.40
CA MET A 63 6.70 -8.02 -0.61
C MET A 63 7.22 -8.36 -2.01
N LEU A 64 8.39 -8.98 -2.12
CA LEU A 64 8.92 -9.53 -3.38
C LEU A 64 8.11 -10.76 -3.84
N GLU A 65 7.84 -11.71 -2.94
CA GLU A 65 7.01 -12.89 -3.23
C GLU A 65 5.61 -12.51 -3.71
N GLU A 66 5.01 -11.47 -3.13
CA GLU A 66 3.71 -10.93 -3.55
C GLU A 66 3.79 -10.11 -4.85
N GLY A 67 4.99 -9.82 -5.35
CA GLY A 67 5.21 -8.99 -6.53
C GLY A 67 4.93 -7.51 -6.32
N LEU A 68 4.92 -7.03 -5.06
CA LEU A 68 4.77 -5.61 -4.74
C LEU A 68 6.06 -4.84 -4.93
N LEU A 69 7.19 -5.51 -4.73
CA LEU A 69 8.52 -4.98 -4.97
C LEU A 69 9.18 -5.74 -6.12
N ARG A 70 10.14 -5.07 -6.73
CA ARG A 70 11.06 -5.66 -7.71
C ARG A 70 12.49 -5.23 -7.41
N GLU A 71 13.45 -6.04 -7.79
CA GLU A 71 14.86 -5.70 -7.79
C GLU A 71 15.19 -4.94 -9.07
N THR A 72 15.84 -3.77 -8.94
CA THR A 72 16.08 -2.83 -10.06
C THR A 72 17.54 -2.66 -10.42
N GLY A 73 18.44 -3.30 -9.68
CA GLY A 73 19.87 -3.20 -9.92
C GLY A 73 20.67 -3.17 -8.64
N GLN A 74 21.89 -2.66 -8.73
CA GLN A 74 22.78 -2.55 -7.58
C GLN A 74 23.01 -1.09 -7.19
N ALA A 75 23.12 -0.83 -5.90
CA ALA A 75 23.46 0.48 -5.38
C ALA A 75 24.83 0.95 -5.93
N PRO A 76 25.01 2.27 -6.14
CA PRO A 76 26.30 2.82 -6.49
C PRO A 76 27.39 2.39 -5.50
N SER A 77 28.62 2.24 -5.99
CA SER A 77 29.76 1.86 -5.15
C SER A 77 30.08 3.00 -4.18
N GLY A 78 29.78 2.82 -2.90
CA GLY A 78 30.08 3.79 -1.84
C GLY A 78 31.21 3.34 -0.90
N GLY A 79 32.07 2.43 -1.29
CA GLY A 79 33.16 1.95 -0.42
C GLY A 79 33.47 0.46 -0.55
N LYS A 80 34.31 -0.07 0.35
CA LYS A 80 34.67 -1.48 0.45
C LYS A 80 33.47 -2.30 0.93
N GLY A 81 32.91 -3.18 0.09
CA GLY A 81 31.86 -4.12 0.45
C GLY A 81 31.00 -4.56 -0.75
N LYS A 82 30.21 -5.62 -0.55
CA LYS A 82 29.26 -6.10 -1.56
C LYS A 82 28.15 -5.06 -1.77
N ARG A 83 27.91 -4.70 -3.02
CA ARG A 83 26.83 -3.77 -3.38
C ARG A 83 25.49 -4.33 -2.99
N GLY A 84 24.67 -3.48 -2.36
CA GLY A 84 23.30 -3.86 -2.03
C GLY A 84 22.40 -3.84 -3.26
N THR A 85 21.53 -4.83 -3.39
CA THR A 85 20.48 -4.82 -4.41
C THR A 85 19.48 -3.71 -4.13
N LEU A 86 19.16 -2.90 -5.12
CA LEU A 86 18.13 -1.86 -5.05
C LEU A 86 16.75 -2.49 -5.23
N LEU A 87 15.81 -1.97 -4.45
CA LEU A 87 14.41 -2.37 -4.44
C LEU A 87 13.55 -1.17 -4.81
N SER A 88 12.54 -1.39 -5.61
CA SER A 88 11.50 -0.40 -5.91
C SER A 88 10.12 -1.05 -5.84
N ILE A 89 9.07 -0.22 -5.75
CA ILE A 89 7.71 -0.70 -5.95
C ILE A 89 7.51 -1.08 -7.41
N ASP A 90 6.85 -2.21 -7.64
CA ASP A 90 6.36 -2.58 -8.97
C ASP A 90 5.01 -1.88 -9.21
N ILE A 91 5.07 -0.65 -9.71
CA ILE A 91 3.90 0.21 -9.94
C ILE A 91 2.93 -0.37 -10.97
N ASP A 92 3.40 -1.26 -11.83
CA ASP A 92 2.61 -1.86 -12.89
C ASP A 92 2.01 -3.22 -12.50
N ARG A 93 2.41 -3.77 -11.37
CA ARG A 93 1.86 -5.03 -10.85
C ARG A 93 0.47 -4.86 -10.26
N LEU A 94 0.29 -3.81 -9.47
CA LEU A 94 -0.99 -3.50 -8.85
C LEU A 94 -1.84 -2.63 -9.76
N ARG A 95 -3.14 -2.82 -9.67
CA ARG A 95 -4.15 -2.05 -10.42
C ARG A 95 -5.09 -1.37 -9.45
N ILE A 96 -5.48 -0.16 -9.78
CA ILE A 96 -6.57 0.54 -9.12
C ILE A 96 -7.77 0.49 -10.06
N ILE A 97 -8.89 0.01 -9.55
CA ILE A 97 -10.16 0.04 -10.26
C ILE A 97 -10.97 1.19 -9.69
N SER A 98 -11.33 2.13 -10.55
CA SER A 98 -12.20 3.25 -10.20
C SER A 98 -13.53 3.10 -10.92
N ILE A 99 -14.62 3.34 -10.21
CA ILE A 99 -15.98 3.31 -10.76
C ILE A 99 -16.63 4.63 -10.42
N ASP A 100 -17.13 5.32 -11.45
CA ASP A 100 -17.87 6.56 -11.31
C ASP A 100 -19.36 6.28 -11.59
N LEU A 101 -20.20 6.64 -10.63
CA LEU A 101 -21.65 6.47 -10.62
C LEU A 101 -22.38 7.81 -10.57
N THR A 102 -21.71 8.92 -10.89
CA THR A 102 -22.28 10.26 -10.76
C THR A 102 -23.33 10.60 -11.82
N GLN A 103 -23.30 9.88 -12.94
CA GLN A 103 -24.28 10.08 -14.02
C GLN A 103 -25.39 9.02 -13.94
N GLU A 104 -26.64 9.48 -14.06
CA GLU A 104 -27.78 8.57 -14.20
C GLU A 104 -27.63 7.76 -15.49
N HIS A 105 -27.88 6.48 -15.38
CA HIS A 105 -27.85 5.53 -16.49
C HIS A 105 -26.50 5.30 -17.16
N LEU A 106 -25.40 5.86 -16.61
CA LEU A 106 -24.06 5.66 -17.15
C LEU A 106 -23.05 5.31 -16.05
N LEU A 107 -22.35 4.23 -16.24
CA LEU A 107 -21.28 3.78 -15.36
C LEU A 107 -19.96 3.93 -16.11
N HIS A 108 -19.05 4.74 -15.56
CA HIS A 108 -17.69 4.84 -16.07
C HIS A 108 -16.77 3.99 -15.18
N GLY A 109 -15.98 3.14 -15.81
CA GLY A 109 -14.96 2.34 -15.15
C GLY A 109 -13.57 2.63 -15.70
N ALA A 110 -12.59 2.72 -14.84
CA ALA A 110 -11.20 2.84 -15.24
C ALA A 110 -10.30 1.88 -14.45
N VAL A 111 -9.29 1.35 -15.13
CA VAL A 111 -8.19 0.61 -14.50
C VAL A 111 -6.92 1.42 -14.70
N THR A 112 -6.23 1.73 -13.59
CA THR A 112 -4.97 2.46 -13.60
C THR A 112 -3.87 1.66 -12.93
N ASN A 113 -2.61 2.05 -13.13
CA ASN A 113 -1.51 1.59 -12.29
C ASN A 113 -1.51 2.37 -10.95
N LEU A 114 -0.52 2.11 -10.08
CA LEU A 114 -0.41 2.79 -8.78
C LEU A 114 -0.16 4.29 -8.86
N LEU A 115 0.26 4.81 -10.01
CA LEU A 115 0.45 6.25 -10.25
C LEU A 115 -0.80 6.93 -10.81
N GLY A 116 -1.92 6.21 -10.95
CA GLY A 116 -3.14 6.73 -11.54
C GLY A 116 -3.10 6.85 -13.07
N GLN A 117 -2.08 6.32 -13.73
CA GLN A 117 -2.00 6.34 -15.18
C GLN A 117 -3.02 5.35 -15.76
N PRO A 118 -3.92 5.80 -16.67
CA PRO A 118 -4.98 4.97 -17.19
C PRO A 118 -4.43 3.87 -18.10
N LEU A 119 -4.87 2.65 -17.88
CA LEU A 119 -4.52 1.47 -18.67
C LEU A 119 -5.69 1.00 -19.52
N ARG A 120 -6.91 1.11 -18.99
CA ARG A 120 -8.17 0.78 -19.63
C ARG A 120 -9.27 1.67 -19.06
N HIS A 121 -10.26 1.96 -19.87
CA HIS A 121 -11.52 2.56 -19.46
C HIS A 121 -12.67 1.84 -20.17
N ALA A 122 -13.84 1.90 -19.57
CA ALA A 122 -15.07 1.37 -20.12
C ALA A 122 -16.24 2.24 -19.69
N GLU A 123 -17.24 2.29 -20.52
CA GLU A 123 -18.52 2.94 -20.27
C GLU A 123 -19.62 1.92 -20.46
N VAL A 124 -20.56 1.88 -19.53
CA VAL A 124 -21.71 0.96 -19.59
C VAL A 124 -22.98 1.77 -19.36
N THR A 125 -23.88 1.73 -20.31
CA THR A 125 -25.21 2.31 -20.15
C THR A 125 -26.06 1.37 -19.30
N LEU A 126 -26.62 1.89 -18.20
CA LEU A 126 -27.51 1.15 -17.31
C LEU A 126 -28.95 1.35 -17.76
N ASN A 127 -29.60 0.30 -18.20
CA ASN A 127 -31.03 0.33 -18.49
C ASN A 127 -31.83 0.30 -17.19
N THR A 128 -32.70 1.26 -16.96
CA THR A 128 -33.53 1.44 -15.76
C THR A 128 -34.48 0.28 -15.45
N GLY A 129 -34.62 -0.68 -16.35
CA GLY A 129 -35.50 -1.85 -16.13
C GLY A 129 -34.93 -2.97 -15.28
N SER A 130 -33.69 -2.86 -14.77
CA SER A 130 -32.99 -3.97 -14.10
C SER A 130 -32.83 -3.79 -12.58
N PHE A 131 -33.34 -2.73 -12.01
CA PHE A 131 -33.32 -2.59 -10.55
C PHE A 131 -34.55 -3.31 -9.96
N VAL A 132 -34.33 -4.54 -9.54
CA VAL A 132 -35.28 -5.22 -8.65
C VAL A 132 -35.14 -4.52 -7.29
N SER A 133 -36.17 -3.78 -6.88
CA SER A 133 -36.30 -3.30 -5.50
C SER A 133 -36.36 -4.52 -4.59
N VAL A 134 -35.42 -4.64 -3.67
CA VAL A 134 -35.43 -5.60 -2.55
C VAL A 134 -36.14 -4.96 -1.38
#